data_b4637f79d3cee9ec0a0606df06117119
#
_entry.id   b4637f79d3cee9ec0a0606df06117119
#
_cell.length_a   1.000
_cell.length_b   1.000
_cell.length_c   1.000
_cell.angle_alpha   90.00
_cell.angle_beta   90.00
_cell.angle_gamma   90.00
#
_symmetry.space_group_name_H-M   'P 1'
#
loop_
_entity.id
_entity.type
_entity.pdbx_description
1 polymer ?
#
loop_
_entity_poly.entity_id
_entity_poly.type
_entity_poly.pdbx_seq_one_letter_code
_entity_poly.pdbx_strand_id
1 'polypeptide(L)'
;YAVKLGGGTNHRFNLSDEFLIKDNHIASSELKFLVQKAIKNKKGKKITVEVDNLKQLKLILGLKFNTILFDNMNIKSLKKGVKLAKKYYVTEASGNITLKNVKSVSKTGVDRISVGSITHSAPAMDFKIEI
;
A
#
# COMPACT_ATOMS: atom_id res chain seq x y z
N TYR A 1 -4.42 6.05 -18.25
CA TYR A 1 -4.17 5.45 -19.57
C TYR A 1 -2.73 4.92 -19.68
N ALA A 2 -1.70 5.77 -19.50
CA ALA A 2 -0.29 5.39 -19.64
C ALA A 2 0.14 4.23 -18.71
N VAL A 3 -0.30 4.24 -17.45
CA VAL A 3 -0.04 3.15 -16.49
C VAL A 3 -0.55 1.80 -17.01
N LYS A 4 -1.77 1.78 -17.56
CA LYS A 4 -2.37 0.56 -18.14
C LYS A 4 -1.62 0.08 -19.37
N LEU A 5 -1.22 0.98 -20.27
CA LEU A 5 -0.43 0.62 -21.45
C LEU A 5 0.94 0.04 -21.08
N GLY A 6 1.55 0.53 -19.99
CA GLY A 6 2.77 -0.02 -19.43
C GLY A 6 2.60 -1.35 -18.67
N GLY A 7 1.39 -1.95 -18.67
CA GLY A 7 1.10 -3.21 -17.97
C GLY A 7 0.83 -3.05 -16.47
N GLY A 8 0.73 -1.84 -15.98
CA GLY A 8 0.40 -1.55 -14.58
C GLY A 8 -1.11 -1.50 -14.33
N THR A 9 -1.48 -1.41 -13.07
CA THR A 9 -2.87 -1.24 -12.63
C THR A 9 -3.01 0.07 -11.87
N ASN A 10 -4.04 0.85 -12.20
CA ASN A 10 -4.34 2.05 -11.43
C ASN A 10 -4.77 1.67 -10.01
N HIS A 11 -4.33 2.45 -9.03
CA HIS A 11 -4.83 2.38 -7.67
C HIS A 11 -6.29 2.90 -7.63
N ARG A 12 -6.88 3.15 -6.47
CA ARG A 12 -8.25 3.68 -6.38
C ARG A 12 -8.41 4.96 -7.23
N PHE A 13 -9.57 5.13 -7.86
CA PHE A 13 -9.85 6.28 -8.70
C PHE A 13 -10.13 7.54 -7.86
N ASN A 14 -10.84 7.38 -6.73
CA ASN A 14 -11.15 8.48 -5.82
C ASN A 14 -11.16 8.02 -4.36
N LEU A 15 -11.25 8.99 -3.42
CA LEU A 15 -11.24 8.73 -1.98
C LEU A 15 -12.47 7.95 -1.49
N SER A 16 -13.54 7.92 -2.26
CA SER A 16 -14.78 7.24 -1.89
C SER A 16 -14.82 5.76 -2.26
N ASP A 17 -13.86 5.25 -3.05
CA ASP A 17 -13.88 3.88 -3.56
C ASP A 17 -13.56 2.84 -2.48
N GLU A 18 -12.68 3.20 -1.54
CA GLU A 18 -12.31 2.34 -0.41
C GLU A 18 -11.91 3.16 0.82
N PHE A 19 -12.00 2.54 1.99
CA PHE A 19 -11.45 3.11 3.22
C PHE A 19 -9.94 2.86 3.27
N LEU A 20 -9.16 3.94 3.37
CA LEU A 20 -7.74 3.89 3.67
C LEU A 20 -7.50 4.43 5.08
N ILE A 21 -7.07 3.57 5.98
CA ILE A 21 -6.68 3.92 7.34
C ILE A 21 -5.17 4.10 7.35
N LYS A 22 -4.74 5.34 7.56
CA LYS A 22 -3.33 5.71 7.65
C LYS A 22 -2.89 5.78 9.11
N ASP A 23 -1.63 5.44 9.34
CA ASP A 23 -1.02 5.48 10.67
C ASP A 23 -0.73 6.89 11.20
N ASN A 24 -0.51 7.86 10.29
CA ASN A 24 -0.10 9.24 10.60
C ASN A 24 -1.04 10.02 11.53
N HIS A 25 -2.22 9.48 11.83
CA HIS A 25 -3.21 10.17 12.64
C HIS A 25 -3.49 9.47 13.97
N ILE A 26 -2.71 8.41 14.34
CA ILE A 26 -3.17 7.52 15.40
C ILE A 26 -2.03 7.02 16.25
N ALA A 27 -2.11 7.26 17.55
CA ALA A 27 -1.34 6.49 18.52
C ALA A 27 -1.63 5.00 18.32
N SER A 28 -0.63 4.13 18.41
CA SER A 28 -0.77 2.69 18.11
C SER A 28 -1.88 1.98 18.88
N SER A 29 -2.33 2.53 20.02
CA SER A 29 -3.48 2.05 20.79
C SER A 29 -4.83 2.30 20.11
N GLU A 30 -4.93 3.30 19.25
CA GLU A 30 -6.16 3.66 18.56
C GLU A 30 -6.34 2.92 17.22
N LEU A 31 -5.26 2.41 16.60
CA LEU A 31 -5.31 1.75 15.30
C LEU A 31 -6.32 0.60 15.28
N LYS A 32 -6.28 -0.28 16.29
CA LYS A 32 -7.21 -1.41 16.39
C LYS A 32 -8.67 -0.93 16.47
N PHE A 33 -8.94 0.09 17.27
CA PHE A 33 -10.28 0.66 17.41
C PHE A 33 -10.79 1.25 16.10
N LEU A 34 -9.95 2.00 15.38
CA LEU A 34 -10.32 2.60 14.09
C LEU A 34 -10.59 1.55 13.02
N VAL A 35 -9.74 0.52 12.94
CA VAL A 35 -9.98 -0.61 12.04
C VAL A 35 -11.31 -1.29 12.35
N GLN A 36 -11.63 -1.54 13.63
CA GLN A 36 -12.91 -2.11 14.03
C GLN A 36 -14.10 -1.20 13.70
N LYS A 37 -13.96 0.11 13.90
CA LYS A 37 -14.97 1.11 13.51
C LYS A 37 -15.20 1.13 12.00
N ALA A 38 -14.12 1.08 11.20
CA ALA A 38 -14.21 1.01 9.73
C ALA A 38 -14.91 -0.29 9.29
N ILE A 39 -14.58 -1.43 9.90
CA ILE A 39 -15.23 -2.72 9.60
C ILE A 39 -16.75 -2.65 9.82
N LYS A 40 -17.20 -2.03 10.91
CA LYS A 40 -18.64 -1.84 11.21
C LYS A 40 -19.32 -0.93 10.18
N ASN A 41 -18.63 0.08 9.66
CA ASN A 41 -19.22 1.13 8.81
C ASN A 41 -18.90 0.99 7.31
N LYS A 42 -18.24 -0.08 6.86
CA LYS A 42 -17.73 -0.21 5.50
C LYS A 42 -18.78 -0.23 4.39
N LYS A 43 -20.05 -0.57 4.69
CA LYS A 43 -21.16 -0.60 3.69
C LYS A 43 -20.76 -1.28 2.36
N GLY A 44 -20.10 -2.43 2.41
CA GLY A 44 -19.62 -3.15 1.22
C GLY A 44 -18.29 -2.66 0.64
N LYS A 45 -17.77 -1.51 1.05
CA LYS A 45 -16.47 -0.99 0.56
C LYS A 45 -15.29 -1.81 1.08
N LYS A 46 -14.22 -1.84 0.32
CA LYS A 46 -12.93 -2.41 0.75
C LYS A 46 -12.29 -1.53 1.82
N ILE A 47 -11.49 -2.16 2.66
CA ILE A 47 -10.68 -1.47 3.67
C ILE A 47 -9.23 -1.85 3.45
N THR A 48 -8.39 -0.85 3.25
CA THR A 48 -6.93 -0.95 3.26
C THR A 48 -6.40 -0.29 4.53
N VAL A 49 -5.51 -0.98 5.25
CA VAL A 49 -4.88 -0.46 6.46
C VAL A 49 -3.39 -0.33 6.23
N GLU A 50 -2.87 0.87 6.43
CA GLU A 50 -1.45 1.20 6.34
C GLU A 50 -0.74 0.92 7.67
N VAL A 51 0.45 0.33 7.61
CA VAL A 51 1.31 0.09 8.76
C VAL A 51 2.78 0.32 8.40
N ASP A 52 3.53 0.95 9.30
CA ASP A 52 4.97 1.25 9.14
C ASP A 52 5.86 0.19 9.77
N ASN A 53 5.32 -0.63 10.66
CA ASN A 53 6.11 -1.58 11.42
C ASN A 53 5.33 -2.83 11.82
N LEU A 54 6.08 -3.85 12.24
CA LEU A 54 5.51 -5.14 12.63
C LEU A 54 4.71 -5.10 13.95
N LYS A 55 4.89 -4.07 14.79
CA LYS A 55 4.11 -3.91 16.02
C LYS A 55 2.67 -3.54 15.67
N GLN A 56 2.48 -2.54 14.80
CA GLN A 56 1.16 -2.15 14.29
C GLN A 56 0.48 -3.31 13.57
N LEU A 57 1.19 -4.03 12.69
CA LEU A 57 0.64 -5.22 12.03
C LEU A 57 0.08 -6.22 13.03
N LYS A 58 0.82 -6.56 14.10
CA LYS A 58 0.38 -7.54 15.10
C LYS A 58 -0.88 -7.12 15.85
N LEU A 59 -1.11 -5.82 16.06
CA LEU A 59 -2.30 -5.29 16.74
C LEU A 59 -3.61 -5.55 15.97
N ILE A 60 -3.53 -5.60 14.63
CA ILE A 60 -4.69 -5.70 13.73
C ILE A 60 -4.79 -7.05 13.03
N LEU A 61 -3.81 -7.94 13.24
CA LEU A 61 -3.77 -9.25 12.60
C LEU A 61 -5.02 -10.08 12.99
N GLY A 62 -5.70 -10.64 11.97
CA GLY A 62 -6.92 -11.41 12.14
C GLY A 62 -8.23 -10.60 12.18
N LEU A 63 -8.18 -9.26 12.16
CA LEU A 63 -9.38 -8.44 11.95
C LEU A 63 -9.86 -8.59 10.49
N LYS A 64 -11.17 -8.50 10.24
CA LYS A 64 -11.79 -8.77 8.92
C LYS A 64 -11.76 -7.54 8.00
N PHE A 65 -10.60 -7.23 7.39
CA PHE A 65 -10.46 -6.22 6.35
C PHE A 65 -9.76 -6.81 5.10
N ASN A 66 -9.51 -6.02 4.06
CA ASN A 66 -9.14 -6.54 2.74
C ASN A 66 -7.64 -6.52 2.47
N THR A 67 -6.99 -5.36 2.66
CA THR A 67 -5.60 -5.15 2.24
C THR A 67 -4.78 -4.57 3.39
N ILE A 68 -3.57 -5.09 3.57
CA ILE A 68 -2.55 -4.49 4.43
C ILE A 68 -1.51 -3.81 3.53
N LEU A 69 -1.28 -2.51 3.76
CA LEU A 69 -0.29 -1.72 3.07
C LEU A 69 0.89 -1.48 3.99
N PHE A 70 2.05 -1.95 3.59
CA PHE A 70 3.33 -1.74 4.27
C PHE A 70 3.99 -0.48 3.71
N ASP A 71 4.03 0.60 4.51
CA ASP A 71 4.62 1.85 4.08
C ASP A 71 6.08 1.99 4.56
N ASN A 72 6.96 2.33 3.64
CA ASN A 72 8.38 2.60 3.88
C ASN A 72 9.15 1.52 4.70
N MET A 73 8.70 0.28 4.69
CA MET A 73 9.37 -0.80 5.44
C MET A 73 10.64 -1.29 4.72
N ASN A 74 11.71 -1.53 5.48
CA ASN A 74 12.89 -2.18 4.94
C ASN A 74 12.57 -3.64 4.52
N ILE A 75 13.37 -4.18 3.58
CA ILE A 75 13.14 -5.51 2.96
C ILE A 75 13.01 -6.63 3.99
N LYS A 76 13.83 -6.61 5.05
CA LYS A 76 13.81 -7.64 6.11
C LYS A 76 12.48 -7.63 6.88
N SER A 77 12.01 -6.45 7.26
CA SER A 77 10.74 -6.25 7.97
C SER A 77 9.56 -6.53 7.05
N LEU A 78 9.59 -6.05 5.80
CA LEU A 78 8.57 -6.30 4.80
C LEU A 78 8.38 -7.81 4.57
N LYS A 79 9.46 -8.57 4.34
CA LYS A 79 9.39 -10.03 4.16
C LYS A 79 8.74 -10.75 5.36
N LYS A 80 9.07 -10.31 6.59
CA LYS A 80 8.43 -10.84 7.81
C LYS A 80 6.93 -10.46 7.88
N GLY A 81 6.59 -9.22 7.56
CA GLY A 81 5.22 -8.72 7.53
C GLY A 81 4.36 -9.48 6.52
N VAL A 82 4.86 -9.64 5.30
CA VAL A 82 4.19 -10.42 4.24
C VAL A 82 3.92 -11.86 4.70
N LYS A 83 4.92 -12.54 5.28
CA LYS A 83 4.76 -13.92 5.79
C LYS A 83 3.65 -14.02 6.85
N LEU A 84 3.51 -13.01 7.71
CA LEU A 84 2.47 -12.99 8.74
C LEU A 84 1.08 -12.66 8.18
N ALA A 85 1.02 -11.72 7.24
CA ALA A 85 -0.22 -11.12 6.76
C ALA A 85 -0.89 -11.87 5.61
N LYS A 86 -0.10 -12.52 4.72
CA LYS A 86 -0.55 -13.07 3.44
C LYS A 86 -1.70 -14.07 3.53
N LYS A 87 -1.81 -14.79 4.63
CA LYS A 87 -2.94 -15.74 4.84
C LYS A 87 -4.27 -15.07 5.18
N TYR A 88 -4.25 -13.78 5.53
CA TYR A 88 -5.44 -13.04 5.94
C TYR A 88 -5.82 -11.92 4.96
N TYR A 89 -4.83 -11.31 4.31
CA TYR A 89 -4.98 -10.07 3.56
C TYR A 89 -4.25 -10.13 2.23
N VAL A 90 -4.72 -9.33 1.27
CA VAL A 90 -3.87 -8.90 0.16
C VAL A 90 -2.77 -8.01 0.74
N THR A 91 -1.52 -8.28 0.37
CA THR A 91 -0.36 -7.54 0.86
C THR A 91 0.13 -6.55 -0.18
N GLU A 92 0.37 -5.31 0.22
CA GLU A 92 0.81 -4.23 -0.65
C GLU A 92 2.03 -3.53 -0.05
N ALA A 93 3.06 -3.26 -0.85
CA ALA A 93 4.23 -2.48 -0.46
C ALA A 93 4.15 -1.09 -1.10
N SER A 94 4.42 -0.06 -0.30
CA SER A 94 4.43 1.35 -0.70
C SER A 94 5.62 2.09 -0.08
N GLY A 95 5.86 3.30 -0.58
CA GLY A 95 6.88 4.21 -0.07
C GLY A 95 8.26 4.03 -0.70
N ASN A 96 8.76 5.10 -1.32
CA ASN A 96 10.11 5.19 -1.91
C ASN A 96 10.48 4.04 -2.88
N ILE A 97 9.48 3.50 -3.60
CA ILE A 97 9.71 2.46 -4.62
C ILE A 97 10.30 3.10 -5.88
N THR A 98 11.40 2.53 -6.36
CA THR A 98 12.14 2.97 -7.54
C THR A 98 12.54 1.77 -8.40
N LEU A 99 13.03 2.00 -9.61
CA LEU A 99 13.59 0.94 -10.47
C LEU A 99 14.75 0.20 -9.80
N LYS A 100 15.50 0.88 -8.91
CA LYS A 100 16.65 0.28 -8.20
C LYS A 100 16.23 -0.75 -7.16
N ASN A 101 15.07 -0.56 -6.50
CA ASN A 101 14.65 -1.41 -5.37
C ASN A 101 13.43 -2.28 -5.66
N VAL A 102 12.62 -2.02 -6.69
CA VAL A 102 11.38 -2.75 -6.99
C VAL A 102 11.59 -4.26 -7.11
N LYS A 103 12.70 -4.70 -7.72
CA LYS A 103 13.06 -6.12 -7.83
C LYS A 103 13.29 -6.78 -6.47
N SER A 104 13.90 -6.05 -5.52
CA SER A 104 14.13 -6.57 -4.16
C SER A 104 12.82 -6.61 -3.36
N VAL A 105 11.95 -5.61 -3.55
CA VAL A 105 10.61 -5.57 -2.95
C VAL A 105 9.76 -6.73 -3.47
N SER A 106 9.73 -7.00 -4.78
CA SER A 106 8.95 -8.11 -5.35
C SER A 106 9.39 -9.49 -4.82
N LYS A 107 10.69 -9.68 -4.55
CA LYS A 107 11.22 -10.92 -3.95
C LYS A 107 10.76 -11.16 -2.51
N THR A 108 10.11 -10.21 -1.85
CA THR A 108 9.53 -10.42 -0.52
C THR A 108 8.26 -11.27 -0.56
N GLY A 109 7.68 -11.45 -1.76
CA GLY A 109 6.42 -12.18 -1.98
C GLY A 109 5.17 -11.35 -1.72
N VAL A 110 5.28 -10.02 -1.66
CA VAL A 110 4.16 -9.09 -1.60
C VAL A 110 3.27 -9.24 -2.86
N ASP A 111 1.95 -9.09 -2.72
CA ASP A 111 1.01 -9.27 -3.83
C ASP A 111 0.93 -8.05 -4.75
N ARG A 112 1.16 -6.84 -4.20
CA ARG A 112 1.10 -5.57 -4.93
C ARG A 112 2.25 -4.66 -4.53
N ILE A 113 2.67 -3.81 -5.48
CA ILE A 113 3.67 -2.77 -5.25
C ILE A 113 3.11 -1.47 -5.80
N SER A 114 2.95 -0.46 -4.94
CA SER A 114 2.48 0.87 -5.31
C SER A 114 3.66 1.80 -5.55
N VAL A 115 3.70 2.38 -6.75
CA VAL A 115 4.81 3.23 -7.21
C VAL A 115 4.28 4.61 -7.58
N GLY A 116 4.31 5.57 -6.64
CA GLY A 116 3.82 6.94 -6.86
C GLY A 116 4.65 7.71 -7.89
N SER A 117 5.96 7.47 -7.95
CA SER A 117 6.88 8.21 -8.82
C SER A 117 6.58 8.11 -10.32
N ILE A 118 5.88 7.06 -10.77
CA ILE A 118 5.45 6.94 -12.18
C ILE A 118 4.30 7.87 -12.55
N THR A 119 3.65 8.49 -11.58
CA THR A 119 2.53 9.41 -11.82
C THR A 119 2.84 10.85 -11.42
N HIS A 120 3.48 11.08 -10.27
CA HIS A 120 3.73 12.44 -9.76
C HIS A 120 5.18 12.92 -9.93
N SER A 121 6.13 12.05 -10.28
CA SER A 121 7.56 12.40 -10.42
C SER A 121 8.19 11.77 -11.67
N ALA A 122 7.39 11.58 -12.72
CA ALA A 122 7.91 11.14 -14.01
C ALA A 122 8.86 12.21 -14.56
N PRO A 123 10.09 11.85 -15.01
CA PRO A 123 11.00 12.80 -15.63
C PRO A 123 10.36 13.42 -16.87
N ALA A 124 10.46 14.75 -17.01
CA ALA A 124 10.06 15.43 -18.23
C ALA A 124 10.97 15.00 -19.38
N MET A 125 10.37 14.73 -20.55
CA MET A 125 11.14 14.51 -21.77
C MET A 125 11.42 15.88 -22.43
N ASP A 126 12.66 16.06 -22.85
CA ASP A 126 13.08 17.28 -23.55
C ASP A 126 12.69 17.16 -25.04
N PHE A 127 11.63 17.87 -25.42
CA PHE A 127 11.20 17.98 -26.82
C PHE A 127 11.54 19.35 -27.35
N LYS A 128 12.25 19.40 -28.47
CA LYS A 128 12.53 20.63 -29.23
C LYS A 128 11.78 20.60 -30.57
N ILE A 129 11.10 21.69 -30.89
CA ILE A 129 10.53 21.91 -32.20
C ILE A 129 11.50 22.86 -32.93
N GLU A 130 12.05 22.43 -34.06
CA GLU A 130 12.79 23.27 -34.96
C GLU A 130 11.88 23.63 -36.14
N ILE A 131 11.72 24.96 -36.40
CA ILE A 131 10.92 25.52 -37.50
C ILE A 131 11.88 26.07 -38.54
#